data_acc3f563f5914dd2518f7fe17eb6c317
#
_entry.id   acc3f563f5914dd2518f7fe17eb6c317
#
_cell.length_a   1.000
_cell.length_b   1.000
_cell.length_c   1.000
_cell.angle_alpha   90.00
_cell.angle_beta   90.00
_cell.angle_gamma   90.00
#
_symmetry.space_group_name_H-M   'P 1'
#
loop_
_entity.id
_entity.type
_entity.pdbx_description
1 polymer ?
#
loop_
_entity_poly.entity_id
_entity_poly.type
_entity_poly.pdbx_seq_one_letter_code
_entity_poly.pdbx_strand_id
1 'polypeptide(L)'
;MKSNRLIKRLDWYIIKKFLGTYVFAIALIISIAVVFDFNEKMDKLMEHEAPWDKIIFEYYMNFIPYFSNLFSPLFVFIAVIFFTSKLAENSEIIAMFSTGMSFKRMMRPYMISAAIIAATTFMMSSFIIPKGSVTRLNFEDKYIKPKKVNSVRNVQLEVDSGVIAYIDNYNDGMKTGNRFSLDKFVDKKLVSHLTARRITYDTTTVNKWTIHDYMVRELDGLKEKITKGDRIDSIINMDPSDFLIMKNQQEMLTSPELSEYIEKQKRRGFANIK
;
A
#
# COMPACT_ATOMS: atom_id res chain seq x y z
N MET A 1 -36.74 -40.10 3.41
CA MET A 1 -36.47 -38.67 3.63
C MET A 1 -35.05 -38.37 3.16
N LYS A 2 -34.86 -37.81 1.96
CA LYS A 2 -33.55 -37.31 1.50
C LYS A 2 -33.24 -36.04 2.30
N SER A 3 -32.26 -36.15 3.22
CA SER A 3 -31.77 -34.98 3.93
C SER A 3 -31.13 -34.00 2.93
N ASN A 4 -31.77 -32.89 2.70
CA ASN A 4 -31.37 -31.79 1.82
C ASN A 4 -30.26 -30.91 2.48
N ARG A 5 -29.34 -31.52 3.24
CA ARG A 5 -28.21 -30.80 3.78
C ARG A 5 -27.22 -30.52 2.66
N LEU A 6 -26.98 -29.26 2.37
CA LEU A 6 -25.99 -28.78 1.38
C LEU A 6 -24.60 -29.34 1.68
N ILE A 7 -24.26 -29.50 2.96
CA ILE A 7 -22.99 -30.03 3.46
C ILE A 7 -23.26 -31.34 4.21
N LYS A 8 -22.67 -32.43 3.76
CA LYS A 8 -22.75 -33.75 4.41
C LYS A 8 -21.63 -33.88 5.47
N ARG A 9 -21.75 -34.87 6.36
CA ARG A 9 -20.73 -35.13 7.42
C ARG A 9 -19.31 -35.29 6.87
N LEU A 10 -19.16 -35.95 5.73
CA LEU A 10 -17.87 -36.12 5.06
C LEU A 10 -17.30 -34.80 4.53
N ASP A 11 -18.14 -33.92 3.98
CA ASP A 11 -17.70 -32.60 3.49
C ASP A 11 -17.14 -31.78 4.65
N TRP A 12 -17.84 -31.79 5.79
CA TRP A 12 -17.42 -31.07 7.00
C TRP A 12 -16.08 -31.62 7.54
N TYR A 13 -15.92 -32.96 7.50
CA TYR A 13 -14.65 -33.57 7.88
C TYR A 13 -13.48 -33.08 7.02
N ILE A 14 -13.65 -33.10 5.70
CA ILE A 14 -12.62 -32.61 4.75
C ILE A 14 -12.34 -31.13 4.97
N ILE A 15 -13.39 -30.29 5.07
CA ILE A 15 -13.26 -28.84 5.32
C ILE A 15 -12.47 -28.57 6.60
N LYS A 16 -12.86 -29.21 7.72
CA LYS A 16 -12.20 -29.02 9.01
C LYS A 16 -10.73 -29.42 8.97
N LYS A 17 -10.41 -30.56 8.37
CA LYS A 17 -9.04 -31.03 8.24
C LYS A 17 -8.21 -30.14 7.34
N PHE A 18 -8.74 -29.72 6.18
CA PHE A 18 -8.04 -28.84 5.27
C PHE A 18 -7.75 -27.46 5.87
N LEU A 19 -8.77 -26.80 6.44
CA LEU A 19 -8.60 -25.51 7.12
C LEU A 19 -7.67 -25.63 8.32
N GLY A 20 -7.75 -26.71 9.10
CA GLY A 20 -6.84 -26.97 10.22
C GLY A 20 -5.39 -27.11 9.76
N THR A 21 -5.13 -27.83 8.67
CA THR A 21 -3.79 -27.96 8.10
C THR A 21 -3.26 -26.62 7.59
N TYR A 22 -4.12 -25.83 6.94
CA TYR A 22 -3.78 -24.49 6.47
C TYR A 22 -3.38 -23.56 7.62
N VAL A 23 -4.21 -23.47 8.66
CA VAL A 23 -3.93 -22.63 9.84
C VAL A 23 -2.67 -23.09 10.56
N PHE A 24 -2.46 -24.40 10.70
CA PHE A 24 -1.26 -24.96 11.31
C PHE A 24 0.01 -24.62 10.51
N ALA A 25 -0.04 -24.76 9.18
CA ALA A 25 1.09 -24.45 8.32
C ALA A 25 1.47 -22.96 8.40
N ILE A 26 0.47 -22.06 8.35
CA ILE A 26 0.70 -20.61 8.51
C ILE A 26 1.30 -20.33 9.89
N ALA A 27 0.70 -20.83 10.97
CA ALA A 27 1.16 -20.58 12.33
C ALA A 27 2.61 -20.99 12.54
N LEU A 28 3.00 -22.15 12.01
CA LEU A 28 4.37 -22.66 12.10
C LEU A 28 5.36 -21.75 11.39
N ILE A 29 5.10 -21.38 10.13
CA ILE A 29 6.02 -20.56 9.34
C ILE A 29 6.07 -19.12 9.84
N ILE A 30 4.92 -18.54 10.24
CA ILE A 30 4.90 -17.19 10.81
C ILE A 30 5.66 -17.14 12.14
N SER A 31 5.59 -18.18 12.97
CA SER A 31 6.41 -18.24 14.19
C SER A 31 7.91 -18.18 13.87
N ILE A 32 8.34 -18.91 12.86
CA ILE A 32 9.73 -18.86 12.39
C ILE A 32 10.07 -17.47 11.83
N ALA A 33 9.19 -16.91 10.98
CA ALA A 33 9.39 -15.60 10.37
C ALA A 33 9.52 -14.48 11.42
N VAL A 34 8.70 -14.52 12.47
CA VAL A 34 8.77 -13.56 13.59
C VAL A 34 10.12 -13.64 14.31
N VAL A 35 10.63 -14.85 14.56
CA VAL A 35 11.94 -15.03 15.21
C VAL A 35 13.07 -14.48 14.33
N PHE A 36 13.05 -14.73 13.03
CA PHE A 36 14.04 -14.20 12.11
C PHE A 36 13.97 -12.69 11.99
N ASP A 37 12.77 -12.13 11.81
CA ASP A 37 12.54 -10.69 11.72
C ASP A 37 13.00 -9.97 13.00
N PHE A 38 12.72 -10.55 14.16
CA PHE A 38 13.16 -10.01 15.44
C PHE A 38 14.69 -9.97 15.55
N ASN A 39 15.36 -11.08 15.21
CA ASN A 39 16.83 -11.13 15.24
C ASN A 39 17.46 -10.11 14.29
N GLU A 40 16.92 -9.96 13.07
CA GLU A 40 17.42 -8.98 12.08
C GLU A 40 17.28 -7.53 12.56
N LYS A 41 16.23 -7.22 13.30
CA LYS A 41 15.90 -5.86 13.73
C LYS A 41 16.34 -5.52 15.15
N MET A 42 16.80 -6.51 15.90
CA MET A 42 17.12 -6.38 17.33
C MET A 42 18.10 -5.24 17.62
N ASP A 43 19.19 -5.14 16.87
CA ASP A 43 20.21 -4.10 17.07
C ASP A 43 19.61 -2.70 16.94
N LYS A 44 18.77 -2.48 15.92
CA LYS A 44 18.10 -1.19 15.69
C LYS A 44 17.05 -0.87 16.74
N LEU A 45 16.30 -1.88 17.18
CA LEU A 45 15.30 -1.72 18.23
C LEU A 45 15.93 -1.35 19.58
N MET A 46 17.10 -1.93 19.86
CA MET A 46 17.89 -1.61 21.06
C MET A 46 18.56 -0.23 20.96
N GLU A 47 19.14 0.11 19.80
CA GLU A 47 19.79 1.41 19.54
C GLU A 47 18.81 2.59 19.73
N HIS A 48 17.55 2.40 19.32
CA HIS A 48 16.52 3.44 19.42
C HIS A 48 15.61 3.27 20.66
N GLU A 49 16.00 2.44 21.63
CA GLU A 49 15.27 2.22 22.89
C GLU A 49 13.78 1.94 22.69
N ALA A 50 13.45 1.07 21.74
CA ALA A 50 12.05 0.77 21.42
C ALA A 50 11.36 0.04 22.62
N PRO A 51 10.22 0.55 23.13
CA PRO A 51 9.51 -0.09 24.24
C PRO A 51 8.93 -1.46 23.84
N TRP A 52 9.03 -2.46 24.70
CA TRP A 52 8.58 -3.83 24.45
C TRP A 52 7.08 -3.94 24.14
N ASP A 53 6.26 -3.15 24.82
CA ASP A 53 4.83 -3.08 24.57
C ASP A 53 4.53 -2.64 23.14
N LYS A 54 5.25 -1.66 22.63
CA LYS A 54 5.09 -1.19 21.23
C LYS A 54 5.62 -2.18 20.20
N ILE A 55 6.72 -2.87 20.51
CA ILE A 55 7.22 -3.95 19.64
C ILE A 55 6.14 -5.02 19.46
N ILE A 56 5.47 -5.43 20.54
CA ILE A 56 4.45 -6.48 20.47
C ILE A 56 3.17 -5.97 19.82
N PHE A 57 2.60 -4.86 20.30
CA PHE A 57 1.26 -4.40 19.89
C PHE A 57 1.24 -3.53 18.64
N GLU A 58 2.24 -2.65 18.45
CA GLU A 58 2.26 -1.80 17.27
C GLU A 58 2.94 -2.49 16.07
N TYR A 59 3.99 -3.30 16.32
CA TYR A 59 4.74 -3.96 15.25
C TYR A 59 4.24 -5.38 14.97
N TYR A 60 4.43 -6.36 15.88
CA TYR A 60 4.14 -7.77 15.58
C TYR A 60 2.66 -8.09 15.44
N MET A 61 1.77 -7.43 16.18
CA MET A 61 0.33 -7.64 16.04
C MET A 61 -0.20 -7.24 14.66
N ASN A 62 0.50 -6.34 13.97
CA ASN A 62 0.17 -5.91 12.60
C ASN A 62 1.03 -6.60 11.53
N PHE A 63 2.24 -7.05 11.87
CA PHE A 63 3.13 -7.82 11.02
C PHE A 63 2.55 -9.21 10.70
N ILE A 64 2.08 -9.94 11.71
CA ILE A 64 1.56 -11.29 11.56
C ILE A 64 0.40 -11.39 10.57
N PRO A 65 -0.67 -10.59 10.66
CA PRO A 65 -1.76 -10.62 9.68
C PRO A 65 -1.31 -10.26 8.25
N TYR A 66 -0.43 -9.27 8.12
CA TYR A 66 0.10 -8.84 6.83
C TYR A 66 0.85 -9.98 6.13
N PHE A 67 1.84 -10.58 6.80
CA PHE A 67 2.63 -11.67 6.22
C PHE A 67 1.82 -12.95 6.02
N SER A 68 0.91 -13.29 6.95
CA SER A 68 -0.01 -14.42 6.78
C SER A 68 -0.85 -14.28 5.51
N ASN A 69 -1.35 -13.09 5.24
CA ASN A 69 -2.15 -12.80 4.05
C ASN A 69 -1.31 -12.80 2.77
N LEU A 70 -0.12 -12.22 2.81
CA LEU A 70 0.81 -12.17 1.68
C LEU A 70 1.20 -13.58 1.19
N PHE A 71 1.48 -14.48 2.12
CA PHE A 71 1.87 -15.85 1.81
C PHE A 71 0.71 -16.83 1.73
N SER A 72 -0.53 -16.40 1.97
CA SER A 72 -1.73 -17.26 1.98
C SER A 72 -1.86 -18.16 0.74
N PRO A 73 -1.66 -17.70 -0.51
CA PRO A 73 -1.76 -18.58 -1.68
C PRO A 73 -0.76 -19.73 -1.65
N LEU A 74 0.46 -19.50 -1.18
CA LEU A 74 1.49 -20.53 -1.03
C LEU A 74 1.05 -21.57 0.02
N PHE A 75 0.51 -21.11 1.15
CA PHE A 75 0.06 -22.02 2.21
C PHE A 75 -1.17 -22.84 1.82
N VAL A 76 -2.07 -22.28 1.01
CA VAL A 76 -3.18 -23.05 0.43
C VAL A 76 -2.65 -24.18 -0.41
N PHE A 77 -1.66 -23.93 -1.26
CA PHE A 77 -1.04 -24.92 -2.10
C PHE A 77 -0.36 -26.04 -1.27
N ILE A 78 0.45 -25.67 -0.29
CA ILE A 78 1.11 -26.62 0.62
C ILE A 78 0.06 -27.44 1.39
N ALA A 79 -0.98 -26.78 1.93
CA ALA A 79 -2.03 -27.45 2.70
C ALA A 79 -2.81 -28.47 1.84
N VAL A 80 -3.11 -28.13 0.57
CA VAL A 80 -3.79 -29.05 -0.36
C VAL A 80 -2.93 -30.29 -0.59
N ILE A 81 -1.65 -30.13 -0.91
CA ILE A 81 -0.75 -31.25 -1.16
C ILE A 81 -0.61 -32.12 0.09
N PHE A 82 -0.24 -31.50 1.22
CA PHE A 82 0.00 -32.24 2.46
C PHE A 82 -1.24 -32.97 2.95
N PHE A 83 -2.39 -32.29 2.96
CA PHE A 83 -3.64 -32.90 3.41
C PHE A 83 -4.10 -34.02 2.48
N THR A 84 -4.02 -33.83 1.16
CA THR A 84 -4.41 -34.85 0.18
C THR A 84 -3.49 -36.08 0.24
N SER A 85 -2.17 -35.86 0.37
CA SER A 85 -1.21 -36.97 0.55
C SER A 85 -1.51 -37.77 1.81
N LYS A 86 -1.83 -37.09 2.91
CA LYS A 86 -2.20 -37.76 4.16
C LYS A 86 -3.50 -38.57 4.06
N LEU A 87 -4.50 -38.07 3.32
CA LEU A 87 -5.73 -38.83 3.04
C LEU A 87 -5.44 -40.06 2.16
N ALA A 88 -4.52 -39.92 1.21
CA ALA A 88 -4.12 -41.01 0.33
C ALA A 88 -3.33 -42.10 1.11
N GLU A 89 -2.36 -41.71 1.91
CA GLU A 89 -1.57 -42.58 2.79
C GLU A 89 -2.45 -43.41 3.74
N ASN A 90 -3.45 -42.78 4.33
CA ASN A 90 -4.43 -43.45 5.18
C ASN A 90 -5.49 -44.27 4.41
N SER A 91 -5.36 -44.42 3.09
CA SER A 91 -6.34 -45.11 2.23
C SER A 91 -7.77 -44.49 2.26
N GLU A 92 -7.94 -43.30 2.85
CA GLU A 92 -9.25 -42.64 2.96
C GLU A 92 -9.80 -42.27 1.59
N ILE A 93 -8.96 -41.86 0.64
CA ILE A 93 -9.36 -41.51 -0.73
C ILE A 93 -9.88 -42.77 -1.46
N ILE A 94 -9.20 -43.93 -1.32
CA ILE A 94 -9.61 -45.18 -1.90
C ILE A 94 -10.96 -45.64 -1.32
N ALA A 95 -11.11 -45.52 0.00
CA ALA A 95 -12.36 -45.86 0.68
C ALA A 95 -13.52 -44.94 0.22
N MET A 96 -13.30 -43.66 -0.04
CA MET A 96 -14.31 -42.77 -0.58
C MET A 96 -14.75 -43.14 -2.01
N PHE A 97 -13.79 -43.51 -2.88
CA PHE A 97 -14.13 -43.91 -4.25
C PHE A 97 -14.77 -45.30 -4.33
N SER A 98 -14.41 -46.25 -3.47
CA SER A 98 -15.05 -47.55 -3.41
C SER A 98 -16.52 -47.51 -3.01
N THR A 99 -16.96 -46.45 -2.30
CA THR A 99 -18.38 -46.18 -2.02
C THR A 99 -19.16 -45.59 -3.21
N GLY A 100 -18.53 -45.46 -4.39
CA GLY A 100 -19.14 -44.89 -5.59
C GLY A 100 -19.13 -43.38 -5.64
N MET A 101 -18.31 -42.70 -4.81
CA MET A 101 -18.18 -41.24 -4.84
C MET A 101 -17.43 -40.80 -6.11
N SER A 102 -18.00 -39.86 -6.86
CA SER A 102 -17.32 -39.26 -8.01
C SER A 102 -16.24 -38.26 -7.58
N PHE A 103 -15.18 -38.09 -8.38
CA PHE A 103 -14.12 -37.12 -8.15
C PHE A 103 -14.66 -35.70 -7.98
N LYS A 104 -15.61 -35.28 -8.84
CA LYS A 104 -16.26 -33.95 -8.72
C LYS A 104 -16.95 -33.74 -7.37
N ARG A 105 -17.50 -34.81 -6.79
CA ARG A 105 -18.14 -34.76 -5.47
C ARG A 105 -17.10 -34.61 -4.36
N MET A 106 -15.96 -35.25 -4.46
CA MET A 106 -14.84 -35.15 -3.52
C MET A 106 -14.22 -33.76 -3.57
N MET A 107 -14.15 -33.11 -4.73
CA MET A 107 -13.58 -31.76 -4.88
C MET A 107 -14.46 -30.64 -4.28
N ARG A 108 -15.74 -30.85 -4.06
CA ARG A 108 -16.62 -29.80 -3.50
C ARG A 108 -16.14 -29.21 -2.16
N PRO A 109 -15.83 -30.01 -1.13
CA PRO A 109 -15.33 -29.48 0.14
C PRO A 109 -14.00 -28.73 0.00
N TYR A 110 -13.11 -29.10 -0.94
CA TYR A 110 -11.89 -28.34 -1.24
C TYR A 110 -12.21 -26.95 -1.79
N MET A 111 -13.14 -26.86 -2.75
CA MET A 111 -13.58 -25.58 -3.33
C MET A 111 -14.25 -24.69 -2.29
N ILE A 112 -15.06 -25.27 -1.39
CA ILE A 112 -15.69 -24.52 -0.29
C ILE A 112 -14.60 -23.97 0.66
N SER A 113 -13.63 -24.80 1.05
CA SER A 113 -12.52 -24.37 1.90
C SER A 113 -11.69 -23.26 1.25
N ALA A 114 -11.37 -23.42 -0.03
CA ALA A 114 -10.64 -22.40 -0.79
C ALA A 114 -11.43 -21.08 -0.88
N ALA A 115 -12.76 -21.14 -1.09
CA ALA A 115 -13.62 -19.97 -1.10
C ALA A 115 -13.67 -19.28 0.27
N ILE A 116 -13.70 -20.03 1.37
CA ILE A 116 -13.64 -19.48 2.74
C ILE A 116 -12.31 -18.74 2.96
N ILE A 117 -11.18 -19.37 2.59
CA ILE A 117 -9.87 -18.75 2.70
C ILE A 117 -9.81 -17.49 1.85
N ALA A 118 -10.24 -17.55 0.58
CA ALA A 118 -10.24 -16.42 -0.33
C ALA A 118 -11.09 -15.25 0.20
N ALA A 119 -12.27 -15.51 0.75
CA ALA A 119 -13.11 -14.48 1.37
C ALA A 119 -12.44 -13.87 2.60
N THR A 120 -11.81 -14.68 3.45
CA THR A 120 -11.11 -14.19 4.64
C THR A 120 -9.89 -13.35 4.27
N THR A 121 -9.05 -13.81 3.33
CA THR A 121 -7.87 -13.07 2.87
C THR A 121 -8.27 -11.77 2.17
N PHE A 122 -9.36 -11.77 1.40
CA PHE A 122 -9.89 -10.56 0.78
C PHE A 122 -10.38 -9.54 1.81
N MET A 123 -11.14 -9.97 2.82
CA MET A 123 -11.57 -9.08 3.92
C MET A 123 -10.36 -8.50 4.68
N MET A 124 -9.38 -9.34 4.99
CA MET A 124 -8.18 -8.88 5.69
C MET A 124 -7.41 -7.86 4.85
N SER A 125 -7.20 -8.15 3.57
CA SER A 125 -6.47 -7.25 2.65
C SER A 125 -7.16 -5.92 2.43
N SER A 126 -8.51 -5.93 2.37
CA SER A 126 -9.28 -4.71 2.04
C SER A 126 -9.49 -3.76 3.22
N PHE A 127 -9.56 -4.29 4.46
CA PHE A 127 -10.00 -3.48 5.61
C PHE A 127 -9.08 -3.56 6.84
N ILE A 128 -8.57 -4.75 7.18
CA ILE A 128 -7.83 -4.95 8.43
C ILE A 128 -6.36 -4.60 8.26
N ILE A 129 -5.73 -5.18 7.25
CA ILE A 129 -4.30 -5.01 6.98
C ILE A 129 -3.91 -3.55 6.72
N PRO A 130 -4.63 -2.75 5.92
CA PRO A 130 -4.24 -1.35 5.68
C PRO A 130 -4.17 -0.52 6.96
N LYS A 131 -5.18 -0.66 7.83
CA LYS A 131 -5.20 0.03 9.14
C LYS A 131 -4.03 -0.39 10.04
N GLY A 132 -3.74 -1.69 10.09
CA GLY A 132 -2.59 -2.21 10.82
C GLY A 132 -1.24 -1.77 10.22
N SER A 133 -1.16 -1.67 8.89
CA SER A 133 0.04 -1.21 8.18
C SER A 133 0.42 0.22 8.52
N VAL A 134 -0.55 1.12 8.73
CA VAL A 134 -0.29 2.49 9.22
C VAL A 134 0.50 2.45 10.53
N THR A 135 0.02 1.68 11.51
CA THR A 135 0.66 1.57 12.82
C THR A 135 2.05 0.93 12.71
N ARG A 136 2.16 -0.17 11.94
CA ARG A 136 3.43 -0.88 11.73
C ARG A 136 4.47 -0.01 11.03
N LEU A 137 4.11 0.67 9.95
CA LEU A 137 5.03 1.51 9.19
C LEU A 137 5.47 2.75 9.96
N ASN A 138 4.57 3.37 10.73
CA ASN A 138 4.94 4.45 11.65
C ASN A 138 5.93 3.98 12.73
N PHE A 139 5.76 2.77 13.25
CA PHE A 139 6.71 2.17 14.17
C PHE A 139 8.07 1.90 13.49
N GLU A 140 8.07 1.33 12.27
CA GLU A 140 9.29 1.11 11.48
C GLU A 140 10.06 2.41 11.21
N ASP A 141 9.34 3.47 10.83
CA ASP A 141 9.95 4.78 10.56
C ASP A 141 10.55 5.42 11.82
N LYS A 142 9.98 5.11 12.99
CA LYS A 142 10.46 5.67 14.26
C LYS A 142 11.65 4.92 14.85
N TYR A 143 11.61 3.58 14.82
CA TYR A 143 12.55 2.75 15.57
C TYR A 143 13.47 1.89 14.71
N ILE A 144 13.13 1.60 13.45
CA ILE A 144 13.90 0.68 12.60
C ILE A 144 14.56 1.41 11.44
N LYS A 145 13.84 2.32 10.81
CA LYS A 145 14.29 3.12 9.67
C LYS A 145 14.11 4.59 10.02
N PRO A 146 15.01 5.20 10.81
CA PRO A 146 14.91 6.63 11.06
C PRO A 146 14.87 7.34 9.72
N LYS A 147 13.89 8.23 9.56
CA LYS A 147 13.58 8.94 8.31
C LYS A 147 14.84 9.43 7.61
N LYS A 148 15.33 8.65 6.65
CA LYS A 148 16.28 9.16 5.66
C LYS A 148 15.45 9.92 4.63
N VAL A 149 15.66 11.22 4.67
CA VAL A 149 15.45 12.15 3.58
C VAL A 149 14.04 12.58 3.32
N ASN A 150 13.77 13.64 3.88
CA ASN A 150 12.79 14.66 3.59
C ASN A 150 13.07 15.35 2.23
N SER A 151 13.54 14.66 1.19
CA SER A 151 13.71 15.26 -0.13
C SER A 151 13.12 14.38 -1.22
N VAL A 152 12.27 14.98 -2.05
CA VAL A 152 11.67 14.35 -3.23
C VAL A 152 12.21 15.05 -4.48
N ARG A 153 12.47 14.28 -5.54
CA ARG A 153 12.97 14.81 -6.81
C ARG A 153 11.97 14.61 -7.93
N ASN A 154 12.01 15.53 -8.91
CA ASN A 154 11.19 15.48 -10.13
C ASN A 154 9.69 15.38 -9.82
N VAL A 155 9.22 16.27 -8.94
CA VAL A 155 7.81 16.36 -8.58
C VAL A 155 7.07 17.14 -9.67
N GLN A 156 6.05 16.53 -10.24
CA GLN A 156 5.14 17.19 -11.18
C GLN A 156 3.70 16.99 -10.71
N LEU A 157 2.95 18.07 -10.59
CA LEU A 157 1.57 18.07 -10.11
C LEU A 157 0.71 19.00 -10.94
N GLU A 158 -0.50 18.56 -11.27
CA GLU A 158 -1.55 19.46 -11.72
C GLU A 158 -2.20 20.08 -10.45
N VAL A 159 -1.94 21.35 -10.23
CA VAL A 159 -2.38 22.09 -9.02
C VAL A 159 -3.75 22.74 -9.20
N ASP A 160 -4.14 22.97 -10.44
CA ASP A 160 -5.45 23.44 -10.86
C ASP A 160 -5.71 22.96 -12.30
N SER A 161 -6.93 23.07 -12.79
CA SER A 161 -7.27 22.66 -14.16
C SER A 161 -6.39 23.38 -15.19
N GLY A 162 -5.52 22.61 -15.87
CA GLY A 162 -4.56 23.12 -16.85
C GLY A 162 -3.39 23.91 -16.24
N VAL A 163 -3.14 23.84 -14.92
CA VAL A 163 -1.99 24.43 -14.27
C VAL A 163 -1.08 23.36 -13.69
N ILE A 164 0.11 23.23 -14.23
CA ILE A 164 1.09 22.19 -13.85
C ILE A 164 2.25 22.84 -13.11
N ALA A 165 2.49 22.38 -11.89
CA ALA A 165 3.66 22.74 -11.10
C ALA A 165 4.73 21.66 -11.23
N TYR A 166 6.00 22.06 -11.35
CA TYR A 166 7.15 21.18 -11.32
C TYR A 166 8.19 21.68 -10.32
N ILE A 167 8.76 20.74 -9.54
CA ILE A 167 9.84 21.00 -8.58
C ILE A 167 10.92 19.94 -8.82
N ASP A 168 12.14 20.36 -9.14
CA ASP A 168 13.24 19.43 -9.36
C ASP A 168 13.67 18.71 -8.07
N ASN A 169 13.77 19.46 -6.97
CA ASN A 169 14.13 18.90 -5.67
C ASN A 169 13.43 19.67 -4.54
N TYR A 170 12.63 18.99 -3.76
CA TYR A 170 12.00 19.53 -2.56
C TYR A 170 12.60 18.91 -1.31
N ASN A 171 12.95 19.76 -0.33
CA ASN A 171 13.43 19.37 0.99
C ASN A 171 12.38 19.69 2.06
N ASP A 172 11.78 18.67 2.67
CA ASP A 172 10.74 18.84 3.67
C ASP A 172 11.25 19.39 5.00
N GLY A 173 12.49 19.08 5.39
CA GLY A 173 13.08 19.62 6.62
C GLY A 173 13.27 21.12 6.57
N MET A 174 13.60 21.66 5.39
CA MET A 174 13.76 23.10 5.16
C MET A 174 12.49 23.74 4.57
N LYS A 175 11.46 22.96 4.24
CA LYS A 175 10.24 23.40 3.54
C LYS A 175 10.53 24.16 2.25
N THR A 176 11.58 23.77 1.52
CA THR A 176 12.05 24.46 0.31
C THR A 176 12.12 23.56 -0.90
N GLY A 177 11.67 24.08 -2.04
CA GLY A 177 11.84 23.47 -3.36
C GLY A 177 12.83 24.27 -4.21
N ASN A 178 13.68 23.58 -4.96
CA ASN A 178 14.61 24.18 -5.90
C ASN A 178 14.18 23.91 -7.33
N ARG A 179 14.47 24.86 -8.23
CA ARG A 179 14.09 24.82 -9.65
C ARG A 179 12.59 24.53 -9.81
N PHE A 180 11.81 25.51 -9.45
CA PHE A 180 10.36 25.48 -9.58
C PHE A 180 9.92 26.01 -10.94
N SER A 181 8.94 25.38 -11.55
CA SER A 181 8.16 25.97 -12.64
C SER A 181 6.66 25.78 -12.44
N LEU A 182 5.90 26.74 -12.96
CA LEU A 182 4.45 26.70 -12.98
C LEU A 182 3.96 27.06 -14.38
N ASP A 183 3.36 26.08 -15.04
CA ASP A 183 2.90 26.17 -16.42
C ASP A 183 1.38 26.23 -16.46
N LYS A 184 0.84 27.26 -17.12
CA LYS A 184 -0.60 27.44 -17.31
C LYS A 184 -0.97 27.20 -18.77
N PHE A 185 -1.88 26.25 -18.97
CA PHE A 185 -2.42 25.89 -20.29
C PHE A 185 -3.89 26.32 -20.38
N VAL A 186 -4.26 26.88 -21.53
CA VAL A 186 -5.65 27.14 -21.93
C VAL A 186 -5.84 26.54 -23.32
N ASP A 187 -6.84 25.69 -23.51
CA ASP A 187 -7.10 24.96 -24.76
C ASP A 187 -5.86 24.23 -25.30
N LYS A 188 -5.10 23.60 -24.41
CA LYS A 188 -3.84 22.87 -24.70
C LYS A 188 -2.71 23.77 -25.21
N LYS A 189 -2.83 25.08 -25.12
CA LYS A 189 -1.76 26.05 -25.44
C LYS A 189 -1.18 26.62 -24.18
N LEU A 190 0.14 26.71 -24.11
CA LEU A 190 0.83 27.35 -23.01
C LEU A 190 0.59 28.87 -23.08
N VAL A 191 0.00 29.45 -22.04
CA VAL A 191 -0.29 30.90 -21.93
C VAL A 191 0.59 31.60 -20.91
N SER A 192 1.10 30.87 -19.91
CA SER A 192 2.01 31.42 -18.92
C SER A 192 3.01 30.36 -18.46
N HIS A 193 4.27 30.75 -18.36
CA HIS A 193 5.36 29.93 -17.86
C HIS A 193 6.13 30.72 -16.79
N LEU A 194 5.98 30.32 -15.53
CA LEU A 194 6.74 30.85 -14.42
C LEU A 194 7.89 29.92 -14.10
N THR A 195 9.08 30.44 -14.01
CA THR A 195 10.26 29.72 -13.48
C THR A 195 10.81 30.45 -12.28
N ALA A 196 11.29 29.69 -11.30
CA ALA A 196 11.91 30.26 -10.11
C ALA A 196 13.08 29.38 -9.65
N ARG A 197 14.07 30.03 -9.06
CA ARG A 197 15.24 29.34 -8.52
C ARG A 197 14.86 28.51 -7.30
N ARG A 198 13.97 29.05 -6.43
CA ARG A 198 13.56 28.42 -5.17
C ARG A 198 12.15 28.84 -4.79
N ILE A 199 11.43 27.88 -4.19
CA ILE A 199 10.16 28.18 -3.51
C ILE A 199 10.25 27.72 -2.04
N THR A 200 9.53 28.41 -1.16
CA THR A 200 9.47 28.08 0.27
C THR A 200 8.01 27.98 0.70
N TYR A 201 7.66 26.90 1.39
CA TYR A 201 6.30 26.73 1.92
C TYR A 201 6.13 27.51 3.22
N ASP A 202 5.05 28.29 3.30
CA ASP A 202 4.69 29.00 4.53
C ASP A 202 3.85 28.07 5.42
N THR A 203 4.40 27.69 6.58
CA THR A 203 3.73 26.80 7.52
C THR A 203 2.60 27.46 8.31
N THR A 204 2.45 28.79 8.22
CA THR A 204 1.42 29.55 8.95
C THR A 204 0.11 29.63 8.17
N THR A 205 0.17 29.54 6.85
CA THR A 205 -1.00 29.67 5.97
C THR A 205 -1.03 28.50 4.98
N VAL A 206 -2.17 27.84 4.90
CA VAL A 206 -2.37 26.68 3.99
C VAL A 206 -2.15 27.12 2.53
N ASN A 207 -1.43 26.30 1.77
CA ASN A 207 -1.16 26.50 0.33
C ASN A 207 -0.43 27.80 -0.03
N LYS A 208 0.17 28.50 0.93
CA LYS A 208 0.94 29.70 0.67
C LYS A 208 2.41 29.36 0.41
N TRP A 209 2.92 29.84 -0.71
CA TRP A 209 4.28 29.65 -1.15
C TRP A 209 4.95 31.01 -1.43
N THR A 210 6.16 31.16 -0.97
CA THR A 210 7.03 32.27 -1.35
C THR A 210 7.96 31.80 -2.46
N ILE A 211 7.89 32.49 -3.59
CA ILE A 211 8.66 32.19 -4.80
C ILE A 211 9.82 33.17 -4.87
N HIS A 212 11.05 32.68 -5.03
CA HIS A 212 12.27 33.50 -5.04
C HIS A 212 12.96 33.42 -6.40
N ASP A 213 13.51 34.57 -6.83
CA ASP A 213 14.25 34.71 -8.10
C ASP A 213 13.42 34.20 -9.27
N TYR A 214 12.26 34.83 -9.49
CA TYR A 214 11.30 34.36 -10.47
C TYR A 214 11.33 35.15 -11.78
N MET A 215 10.91 34.44 -12.84
CA MET A 215 10.64 34.98 -14.16
C MET A 215 9.31 34.41 -14.66
N VAL A 216 8.40 35.31 -15.04
CA VAL A 216 7.12 34.94 -15.65
C VAL A 216 7.17 35.35 -17.11
N ARG A 217 6.81 34.39 -18.00
CA ARG A 217 6.63 34.60 -19.43
C ARG A 217 5.15 34.41 -19.74
N GLU A 218 4.49 35.52 -20.12
CA GLU A 218 3.11 35.51 -20.58
C GLU A 218 3.11 35.48 -22.11
N LEU A 219 2.40 34.52 -22.70
CA LEU A 219 2.35 34.30 -24.14
C LEU A 219 0.96 34.70 -24.67
N ASP A 220 0.92 35.67 -25.56
CA ASP A 220 -0.29 36.06 -26.27
C ASP A 220 -0.03 35.96 -27.80
N GLY A 221 -0.33 34.83 -28.35
CA GLY A 221 -0.03 34.47 -29.75
C GLY A 221 1.47 34.53 -30.03
N LEU A 222 1.92 35.47 -30.83
CA LEU A 222 3.35 35.71 -31.18
C LEU A 222 4.02 36.75 -30.28
N LYS A 223 3.26 37.38 -29.36
CA LYS A 223 3.81 38.35 -28.42
C LYS A 223 4.15 37.68 -27.10
N GLU A 224 5.28 38.09 -26.54
CA GLU A 224 5.76 37.59 -25.26
C GLU A 224 6.02 38.79 -24.33
N LYS A 225 5.52 38.70 -23.10
CA LYS A 225 5.82 39.65 -22.03
C LYS A 225 6.58 38.93 -20.93
N ILE A 226 7.76 39.47 -20.60
CA ILE A 226 8.62 38.91 -19.56
C ILE A 226 8.61 39.83 -18.35
N THR A 227 8.28 39.25 -17.18
CA THR A 227 8.34 39.92 -15.89
C THR A 227 9.31 39.16 -14.99
N LYS A 228 10.22 39.89 -14.32
CA LYS A 228 11.20 39.28 -13.37
C LYS A 228 11.07 39.97 -12.03
N GLY A 229 11.35 39.25 -10.97
CA GLY A 229 11.36 39.79 -9.61
C GLY A 229 12.11 38.85 -8.64
N ASP A 230 12.47 39.43 -7.49
CA ASP A 230 13.24 38.71 -6.48
C ASP A 230 12.37 37.86 -5.58
N ARG A 231 11.14 38.32 -5.27
CA ARG A 231 10.25 37.59 -4.35
C ARG A 231 8.79 37.91 -4.65
N ILE A 232 7.95 36.88 -4.62
CA ILE A 232 6.49 37.01 -4.68
C ILE A 232 5.85 35.92 -3.80
N ASP A 233 4.83 36.32 -3.03
CA ASP A 233 4.00 35.34 -2.29
C ASP A 233 2.78 34.99 -3.13
N SER A 234 2.51 33.69 -3.28
CA SER A 234 1.41 33.18 -4.08
C SER A 234 0.69 32.06 -3.33
N ILE A 235 -0.62 31.98 -3.50
CA ILE A 235 -1.41 30.81 -3.06
C ILE A 235 -1.44 29.84 -4.23
N ILE A 236 -0.79 28.68 -4.06
CA ILE A 236 -0.77 27.60 -5.04
C ILE A 236 -1.45 26.43 -4.38
N ASN A 237 -2.47 25.85 -5.01
CA ASN A 237 -3.21 24.70 -4.47
C ASN A 237 -2.36 23.43 -4.47
N MET A 238 -1.29 23.46 -3.68
CA MET A 238 -0.27 22.42 -3.55
C MET A 238 0.21 22.39 -2.09
N ASP A 239 0.01 21.28 -1.43
CA ASP A 239 0.55 21.03 -0.09
C ASP A 239 1.76 20.10 -0.17
N PRO A 240 2.80 20.26 0.66
CA PRO A 240 3.93 19.33 0.71
C PRO A 240 3.55 17.86 0.86
N SER A 241 2.48 17.55 1.57
CA SER A 241 1.96 16.18 1.70
C SER A 241 1.47 15.59 0.38
N ASP A 242 1.16 16.41 -0.62
CA ASP A 242 0.68 15.94 -1.92
C ASP A 242 1.77 15.24 -2.74
N PHE A 243 3.03 15.55 -2.50
CA PHE A 243 4.17 15.01 -3.23
C PHE A 243 5.22 14.32 -2.34
N LEU A 244 5.13 14.49 -1.02
CA LEU A 244 5.87 13.67 -0.08
C LEU A 244 5.23 12.29 0.01
N ILE A 245 5.30 11.53 -1.08
CA ILE A 245 4.78 10.17 -1.12
C ILE A 245 5.64 9.35 -0.16
N MET A 246 5.09 8.98 0.97
CA MET A 246 5.72 7.98 1.84
C MET A 246 5.89 6.70 1.02
N LYS A 247 7.11 6.19 0.98
CA LYS A 247 7.36 4.87 0.42
C LYS A 247 6.42 3.90 1.12
N ASN A 248 5.62 3.15 0.36
CA ASN A 248 4.58 2.22 0.84
C ASN A 248 3.25 2.88 1.29
N GLN A 249 2.94 4.11 0.90
CA GLN A 249 1.64 4.73 1.21
C GLN A 249 0.45 3.87 0.72
N GLN A 250 0.62 3.14 -0.39
CA GLN A 250 -0.37 2.21 -0.91
C GLN A 250 -0.74 1.07 0.07
N GLU A 251 0.17 0.67 0.95
CA GLU A 251 -0.07 -0.36 1.95
C GLU A 251 -0.91 0.14 3.14
N MET A 252 -1.05 1.46 3.26
CA MET A 252 -1.78 2.13 4.32
C MET A 252 -3.24 2.43 3.96
N LEU A 253 -3.60 2.35 2.67
CA LEU A 253 -4.91 2.74 2.18
C LEU A 253 -5.85 1.52 2.12
N THR A 254 -7.06 1.69 2.62
CA THR A 254 -8.14 0.71 2.41
C THR A 254 -8.58 0.71 0.93
N SER A 255 -9.25 -0.36 0.48
CA SER A 255 -9.66 -0.47 -0.92
C SER A 255 -10.51 0.72 -1.43
N PRO A 256 -11.47 1.28 -0.67
CA PRO A 256 -12.16 2.51 -1.07
C PRO A 256 -11.24 3.73 -1.17
N GLU A 257 -10.38 3.95 -0.16
CA GLU A 257 -9.42 5.06 -0.14
C GLU A 257 -8.41 4.95 -1.28
N LEU A 258 -7.98 3.74 -1.60
CA LEU A 258 -7.08 3.48 -2.73
C LEU A 258 -7.76 3.84 -4.08
N SER A 259 -9.04 3.53 -4.25
CA SER A 259 -9.80 3.93 -5.45
C SER A 259 -9.89 5.44 -5.59
N GLU A 260 -10.18 6.16 -4.51
CA GLU A 260 -10.20 7.62 -4.49
C GLU A 260 -8.81 8.21 -4.77
N TYR A 261 -7.78 7.64 -4.17
CA TYR A 261 -6.39 8.04 -4.42
C TYR A 261 -5.99 7.84 -5.89
N ILE A 262 -6.35 6.71 -6.51
CA ILE A 262 -6.11 6.45 -7.93
C ILE A 262 -6.83 7.47 -8.83
N GLU A 263 -8.08 7.81 -8.53
CA GLU A 263 -8.80 8.84 -9.27
C GLU A 263 -8.14 10.22 -9.14
N LYS A 264 -7.71 10.58 -7.92
CA LYS A 264 -6.99 11.83 -7.66
C LYS A 264 -5.67 11.88 -8.44
N GLN A 265 -4.92 10.79 -8.50
CA GLN A 265 -3.67 10.70 -9.26
C GLN A 265 -3.90 10.74 -10.78
N LYS A 266 -4.95 10.11 -11.29
CA LYS A 266 -5.33 10.20 -12.71
C LYS A 266 -5.67 11.63 -13.11
N ARG A 267 -6.40 12.38 -12.29
CA ARG A 267 -6.70 13.80 -12.52
C ARG A 267 -5.44 14.66 -12.52
N ARG A 268 -4.41 14.30 -11.75
CA ARG A 268 -3.11 15.00 -11.67
C ARG A 268 -2.15 14.67 -12.82
N GLY A 269 -2.60 13.97 -13.86
CA GLY A 269 -1.80 13.67 -15.04
C GLY A 269 -0.78 12.54 -14.89
N PHE A 270 -0.78 11.81 -13.78
CA PHE A 270 -0.01 10.57 -13.65
C PHE A 270 -0.67 9.45 -14.48
N ALA A 271 -0.51 9.52 -15.80
CA ALA A 271 -1.16 8.63 -16.77
C ALA A 271 -0.67 7.15 -16.73
N ASN A 272 0.34 6.82 -15.93
CA ASN A 272 0.98 5.50 -15.89
C ASN A 272 0.75 4.74 -14.59
N ILE A 273 -0.39 4.91 -13.93
CA ILE A 273 -0.81 3.99 -12.87
C ILE A 273 -1.48 2.79 -13.56
N LYS A 274 -0.67 1.79 -13.93
CA LYS A 274 -1.16 0.45 -14.30
C LYS A 274 -1.37 -0.38 -13.05
#